data_4858f7b3f7f739e46cd26c02ef0200a7
#
_entry.id   4858f7b3f7f739e46cd26c02ef0200a7
#
_cell.length_a   1.000
_cell.length_b   1.000
_cell.length_c   1.000
_cell.angle_alpha   90.00
_cell.angle_beta   90.00
_cell.angle_gamma   90.00
#
_symmetry.space_group_name_H-M   'P 1'
#
loop_
_entity.id
_entity.type
_entity.pdbx_description
1 polymer ?
#
loop_
_entity_poly.entity_id
_entity_poly.type
_entity_poly.pdbx_seq_one_letter_code
_entity_poly.pdbx_strand_id
1 'polypeptide(L)'
;GEDIPFVPNKRFGGVCLGAKIAPIFYNTMEDAGALPIELDVSNMNMGDVVELRPYEGKALKNGEVISEFTVKSDVLFDEVRAGGRIPLIIGRGLTAKARESLGLPASTLFRLPTSPADSGKGFSLAQKMVGRACGLPEGKGVRPNTYCEPRMTSVGSQDTTGPMTRDELKDLACLGFSADLVMQSFCHTAAYPKPVDVKMHHELPDFISTRGGISLRPGDGVIHSWLNRLLLPDIVGTGGA
;
A
#
# COMPACT_ATOMS: atom_id res chain seq x y z
N GLY A 1 8.76 -2.58 17.68
CA GLY A 1 9.28 -3.68 18.41
C GLY A 1 8.33 -4.13 19.50
N GLU A 2 8.32 -5.41 19.78
CA GLU A 2 7.46 -6.01 20.81
C GLU A 2 7.75 -5.44 22.22
N ASP A 3 8.97 -5.01 22.43
CA ASP A 3 9.46 -4.54 23.71
C ASP A 3 9.38 -3.02 23.91
N ILE A 4 8.82 -2.32 22.95
CA ILE A 4 8.65 -0.85 23.04
C ILE A 4 7.16 -0.57 23.35
N PRO A 5 6.83 -0.13 24.56
CA PRO A 5 5.47 0.26 24.89
C PRO A 5 4.94 1.33 23.91
N PHE A 6 3.65 1.22 23.58
CA PHE A 6 2.93 2.19 22.73
C PHE A 6 3.35 2.24 21.27
N VAL A 7 4.27 1.39 20.81
CA VAL A 7 4.58 1.24 19.38
C VAL A 7 3.66 0.21 18.75
N PRO A 8 2.92 0.53 17.68
CA PRO A 8 2.07 -0.43 16.99
C PRO A 8 2.88 -1.63 16.51
N ASN A 9 2.38 -2.83 16.79
CA ASN A 9 2.97 -4.08 16.33
C ASN A 9 1.99 -4.79 15.40
N LYS A 10 2.40 -5.01 14.14
CA LYS A 10 1.53 -5.61 13.12
C LYS A 10 0.99 -7.00 13.48
N ARG A 11 1.66 -7.74 14.36
CA ARG A 11 1.21 -9.06 14.80
C ARG A 11 -0.02 -9.00 15.69
N PHE A 12 -0.18 -7.93 16.46
CA PHE A 12 -1.23 -7.75 17.43
C PHE A 12 -2.17 -6.60 17.09
N GLY A 13 -1.99 -6.00 15.92
CA GLY A 13 -2.66 -4.78 15.55
C GLY A 13 -2.06 -3.56 16.23
N GLY A 14 -2.77 -2.46 16.18
CA GLY A 14 -2.36 -1.22 16.85
C GLY A 14 -3.21 -0.05 16.40
N VAL A 15 -3.23 0.98 17.20
CA VAL A 15 -3.92 2.24 16.89
C VAL A 15 -2.91 3.37 17.00
N CYS A 16 -2.88 4.25 16.02
CA CYS A 16 -2.09 5.47 16.05
C CYS A 16 -3.03 6.68 15.94
N LEU A 17 -3.02 7.51 16.97
CA LEU A 17 -3.78 8.75 17.01
C LEU A 17 -2.84 9.93 16.81
N GLY A 18 -3.19 10.88 15.95
CA GLY A 18 -2.39 12.08 15.74
C GLY A 18 -3.18 13.18 15.06
N ALA A 19 -2.84 14.44 15.35
CA ALA A 19 -3.47 15.59 14.69
C ALA A 19 -3.20 15.55 13.17
N LYS A 20 -1.97 15.14 12.80
CA LYS A 20 -1.55 14.88 11.43
C LYS A 20 -0.58 13.71 11.42
N ILE A 21 -0.80 12.76 10.55
CA ILE A 21 0.07 11.59 10.37
C ILE A 21 0.76 11.72 9.01
N ALA A 22 2.10 11.60 9.00
CA ALA A 22 2.86 11.66 7.75
C ALA A 22 2.33 10.60 6.76
N PRO A 23 2.11 10.93 5.48
CA PRO A 23 1.46 10.03 4.52
C PRO A 23 2.15 8.66 4.39
N ILE A 24 3.48 8.63 4.37
CA ILE A 24 4.24 7.38 4.29
C ILE A 24 3.97 6.52 5.53
N PHE A 25 4.01 7.12 6.73
CA PHE A 25 3.74 6.39 7.96
C PHE A 25 2.29 5.91 8.05
N TYR A 26 1.34 6.75 7.60
CA TYR A 26 -0.08 6.38 7.50
C TYR A 26 -0.26 5.10 6.65
N ASN A 27 0.32 5.09 5.45
CA ASN A 27 0.26 3.95 4.54
C ASN A 27 0.95 2.70 5.13
N THR A 28 2.08 2.86 5.81
CA THR A 28 2.76 1.76 6.49
C THR A 28 1.89 1.13 7.58
N MET A 29 1.12 1.95 8.28
CA MET A 29 0.14 1.46 9.27
C MET A 29 -0.98 0.65 8.61
N GLU A 30 -1.54 1.13 7.50
CA GLU A 30 -2.55 0.40 6.71
C GLU A 30 -2.00 -0.94 6.22
N ASP A 31 -0.81 -0.95 5.64
CA ASP A 31 -0.15 -2.18 5.16
C ASP A 31 0.05 -3.20 6.28
N ALA A 32 0.35 -2.71 7.49
CA ALA A 32 0.55 -3.54 8.67
C ALA A 32 -0.75 -3.99 9.37
N GLY A 33 -1.92 -3.55 8.90
CA GLY A 33 -3.21 -3.84 9.54
C GLY A 33 -3.45 -3.09 10.86
N ALA A 34 -2.73 -2.00 11.09
CA ALA A 34 -2.99 -1.10 12.20
C ALA A 34 -4.00 -0.01 11.80
N LEU A 35 -4.55 0.69 12.78
CA LEU A 35 -5.60 1.70 12.60
C LEU A 35 -5.02 3.11 12.81
N PRO A 36 -4.61 3.82 11.75
CA PRO A 36 -4.23 5.23 11.85
C PRO A 36 -5.47 6.13 11.80
N ILE A 37 -5.58 7.04 12.77
CA ILE A 37 -6.68 8.01 12.87
C ILE A 37 -6.11 9.40 13.05
N GLU A 38 -6.44 10.31 12.13
CA GLU A 38 -6.16 11.73 12.28
C GLU A 38 -7.31 12.40 13.03
N LEU A 39 -7.02 12.94 14.23
CA LEU A 39 -7.97 13.62 15.08
C LEU A 39 -7.26 14.61 16.00
N ASP A 40 -7.99 15.51 16.62
CA ASP A 40 -7.43 16.40 17.65
C ASP A 40 -7.06 15.60 18.90
N VAL A 41 -5.79 15.60 19.24
CA VAL A 41 -5.22 14.90 20.42
C VAL A 41 -4.89 15.86 21.57
N SER A 42 -5.25 17.14 21.49
CA SER A 42 -4.89 18.18 22.48
C SER A 42 -5.44 17.86 23.89
N ASN A 43 -6.55 17.14 23.96
CA ASN A 43 -7.20 16.74 25.20
C ASN A 43 -6.76 15.34 25.71
N MET A 44 -5.71 14.76 25.12
CA MET A 44 -5.19 13.44 25.48
C MET A 44 -3.82 13.57 26.13
N ASN A 45 -3.60 12.82 27.20
CA ASN A 45 -2.33 12.77 27.92
C ASN A 45 -1.82 11.33 27.97
N MET A 46 -0.52 11.18 28.22
CA MET A 46 0.09 9.88 28.42
C MET A 46 -0.57 9.18 29.63
N GLY A 47 -0.99 7.95 29.44
CA GLY A 47 -1.68 7.14 30.44
C GLY A 47 -3.20 7.27 30.43
N ASP A 48 -3.78 8.13 29.61
CA ASP A 48 -5.24 8.20 29.45
C ASP A 48 -5.80 6.92 28.81
N VAL A 49 -6.96 6.52 29.27
CA VAL A 49 -7.77 5.48 28.63
C VAL A 49 -8.78 6.17 27.72
N VAL A 50 -8.65 5.94 26.41
CA VAL A 50 -9.52 6.50 25.38
C VAL A 50 -10.34 5.38 24.74
N GLU A 51 -11.65 5.53 24.73
CA GLU A 51 -12.58 4.67 23.99
C GLU A 51 -12.68 5.20 22.54
N LEU A 52 -12.42 4.34 21.56
CA LEU A 52 -12.59 4.69 20.16
C LEU A 52 -13.81 4.01 19.58
N ARG A 53 -14.64 4.76 18.88
CA ARG A 53 -15.77 4.28 18.10
C ARG A 53 -15.55 4.57 16.64
N PRO A 54 -14.76 3.73 15.93
CA PRO A 54 -14.29 4.05 14.59
C PRO A 54 -15.41 4.23 13.55
N TYR A 55 -16.47 3.46 13.67
CA TYR A 55 -17.62 3.55 12.77
C TYR A 55 -18.53 4.77 13.04
N GLU A 56 -18.45 5.35 14.26
CA GLU A 56 -19.15 6.59 14.61
C GLU A 56 -18.26 7.81 14.42
N GLY A 57 -16.95 7.62 14.21
CA GLY A 57 -15.98 8.70 14.10
C GLY A 57 -15.76 9.46 15.40
N LYS A 58 -15.78 8.78 16.55
CA LYS A 58 -15.70 9.42 17.88
C LYS A 58 -14.60 8.82 18.75
N ALA A 59 -13.92 9.69 19.48
CA ALA A 59 -13.02 9.34 20.58
C ALA A 59 -13.62 9.89 21.89
N LEU A 60 -13.71 9.03 22.91
CA LEU A 60 -14.30 9.36 24.19
C LEU A 60 -13.29 9.14 25.33
N LYS A 61 -13.39 9.93 26.37
CA LYS A 61 -12.67 9.79 27.64
C LYS A 61 -13.67 9.93 28.77
N ASN A 62 -13.72 8.94 29.67
CA ASN A 62 -14.70 8.89 30.76
C ASN A 62 -16.17 9.02 30.30
N GLY A 63 -16.49 8.53 29.11
CA GLY A 63 -17.83 8.58 28.51
C GLY A 63 -18.19 9.89 27.80
N GLU A 64 -17.32 10.91 27.84
CA GLU A 64 -17.51 12.17 27.12
C GLU A 64 -16.73 12.16 25.79
N VAL A 65 -17.34 12.71 24.72
CA VAL A 65 -16.69 12.86 23.42
C VAL A 65 -15.64 13.97 23.53
N ILE A 66 -14.37 13.60 23.33
CA ILE A 66 -13.23 14.51 23.38
C ILE A 66 -12.72 14.91 22.01
N SER A 67 -13.03 14.14 20.97
CA SER A 67 -12.68 14.43 19.59
C SER A 67 -13.56 13.66 18.61
N GLU A 68 -13.81 14.23 17.46
CA GLU A 68 -14.48 13.58 16.34
C GLU A 68 -13.51 13.43 15.16
N PHE A 69 -13.70 12.40 14.33
CA PHE A 69 -12.84 12.14 13.18
C PHE A 69 -13.58 11.48 12.04
N THR A 70 -12.98 11.55 10.86
CA THR A 70 -13.42 10.79 9.69
C THR A 70 -12.22 10.02 9.14
N VAL A 71 -12.38 8.73 8.92
CA VAL A 71 -11.33 7.93 8.28
C VAL A 71 -11.19 8.31 6.81
N LYS A 72 -9.98 8.21 6.27
CA LYS A 72 -9.71 8.56 4.85
C LYS A 72 -10.47 7.66 3.87
N SER A 73 -10.70 6.41 4.26
CA SER A 73 -11.45 5.45 3.45
C SER A 73 -12.03 4.37 4.36
N ASP A 74 -13.25 3.92 4.08
CA ASP A 74 -13.86 2.79 4.79
C ASP A 74 -13.14 1.46 4.51
N VAL A 75 -12.33 1.37 3.47
CA VAL A 75 -11.48 0.20 3.18
C VAL A 75 -10.49 -0.05 4.29
N LEU A 76 -10.05 0.99 5.02
CA LEU A 76 -9.18 0.87 6.18
C LEU A 76 -9.73 -0.13 7.22
N PHE A 77 -11.04 -0.16 7.44
CA PHE A 77 -11.63 -1.13 8.38
C PHE A 77 -11.50 -2.57 7.91
N ASP A 78 -11.54 -2.81 6.60
CA ASP A 78 -11.33 -4.13 6.03
C ASP A 78 -9.84 -4.53 6.11
N GLU A 79 -8.91 -3.58 5.91
CA GLU A 79 -7.47 -3.80 6.08
C GLU A 79 -7.13 -4.20 7.51
N VAL A 80 -7.66 -3.48 8.49
CA VAL A 80 -7.47 -3.81 9.92
C VAL A 80 -8.02 -5.21 10.24
N ARG A 81 -9.24 -5.54 9.76
CA ARG A 81 -9.85 -6.84 10.00
C ARG A 81 -9.12 -7.99 9.32
N ALA A 82 -8.54 -7.74 8.15
CA ALA A 82 -7.75 -8.72 7.41
C ALA A 82 -6.32 -8.90 7.96
N GLY A 83 -5.85 -7.97 8.80
CA GLY A 83 -4.47 -7.94 9.29
C GLY A 83 -3.48 -7.27 8.34
N GLY A 84 -3.97 -6.43 7.43
CA GLY A 84 -3.20 -5.61 6.51
C GLY A 84 -3.74 -5.60 5.10
N ARG A 85 -3.15 -4.74 4.27
CA ARG A 85 -3.58 -4.53 2.88
C ARG A 85 -3.39 -5.77 2.02
N ILE A 86 -2.24 -6.44 2.12
CA ILE A 86 -1.94 -7.63 1.32
C ILE A 86 -2.88 -8.80 1.65
N PRO A 87 -3.10 -9.18 2.92
CA PRO A 87 -4.11 -10.18 3.27
C PRO A 87 -5.51 -9.82 2.76
N LEU A 88 -5.90 -8.54 2.78
CA LEU A 88 -7.17 -8.10 2.24
C LEU A 88 -7.26 -8.33 0.72
N ILE A 89 -6.23 -7.95 -0.05
CA ILE A 89 -6.19 -8.12 -1.51
C ILE A 89 -6.32 -9.60 -1.87
N ILE A 90 -5.56 -10.47 -1.18
CA ILE A 90 -5.62 -11.92 -1.40
C ILE A 90 -7.02 -12.46 -1.08
N GLY A 91 -7.54 -12.13 0.09
CA GLY A 91 -8.85 -12.60 0.55
C GLY A 91 -9.97 -12.18 -0.39
N ARG A 92 -9.94 -10.95 -0.89
CA ARG A 92 -10.90 -10.44 -1.90
C ARG A 92 -10.79 -11.21 -3.21
N GLY A 93 -9.57 -11.37 -3.73
CA GLY A 93 -9.32 -12.08 -4.98
C GLY A 93 -9.75 -13.55 -4.91
N LEU A 94 -9.40 -14.25 -3.84
CA LEU A 94 -9.80 -15.65 -3.63
C LEU A 94 -11.32 -15.77 -3.46
N THR A 95 -11.96 -14.87 -2.72
CA THR A 95 -13.41 -14.84 -2.55
C THR A 95 -14.13 -14.62 -3.88
N ALA A 96 -13.64 -13.69 -4.71
CA ALA A 96 -14.21 -13.43 -6.03
C ALA A 96 -14.13 -14.67 -6.93
N LYS A 97 -12.96 -15.29 -7.03
CA LYS A 97 -12.75 -16.52 -7.83
C LYS A 97 -13.60 -17.70 -7.34
N ALA A 98 -13.69 -17.92 -6.04
CA ALA A 98 -14.49 -18.99 -5.46
C ALA A 98 -15.99 -18.78 -5.76
N ARG A 99 -16.49 -17.57 -5.61
CA ARG A 99 -17.89 -17.25 -5.88
C ARG A 99 -18.23 -17.40 -7.37
N GLU A 100 -17.35 -16.93 -8.25
CA GLU A 100 -17.48 -17.12 -9.70
C GLU A 100 -17.56 -18.61 -10.06
N SER A 101 -16.63 -19.43 -9.54
CA SER A 101 -16.61 -20.88 -9.77
C SER A 101 -17.85 -21.60 -9.27
N LEU A 102 -18.50 -21.07 -8.24
CA LEU A 102 -19.73 -21.61 -7.66
C LEU A 102 -21.01 -21.00 -8.26
N GLY A 103 -20.90 -20.12 -9.26
CA GLY A 103 -22.04 -19.41 -9.84
C GLY A 103 -22.77 -18.48 -8.86
N LEU A 104 -22.09 -18.02 -7.82
CA LEU A 104 -22.66 -17.12 -6.81
C LEU A 104 -22.46 -15.64 -7.22
N PRO A 105 -23.37 -14.74 -6.82
CA PRO A 105 -23.22 -13.31 -7.09
C PRO A 105 -21.97 -12.75 -6.40
N ALA A 106 -21.47 -11.60 -6.88
CA ALA A 106 -20.33 -10.91 -6.28
C ALA A 106 -20.50 -10.72 -4.77
N SER A 107 -19.39 -10.73 -4.04
CA SER A 107 -19.41 -10.51 -2.59
C SER A 107 -19.72 -9.05 -2.26
N THR A 108 -20.59 -8.83 -1.29
CA THR A 108 -20.87 -7.49 -0.72
C THR A 108 -20.17 -7.28 0.62
N LEU A 109 -19.32 -8.24 1.03
CA LEU A 109 -18.65 -8.21 2.33
C LEU A 109 -17.57 -7.13 2.40
N PHE A 110 -16.88 -6.89 1.29
CA PHE A 110 -15.75 -5.97 1.24
C PHE A 110 -16.18 -4.56 0.87
N ARG A 111 -15.63 -3.58 1.59
CA ARG A 111 -15.86 -2.17 1.31
C ARG A 111 -15.02 -1.71 0.13
N LEU A 112 -15.60 -0.86 -0.69
CA LEU A 112 -14.91 -0.14 -1.74
C LEU A 112 -15.17 1.36 -1.54
N PRO A 113 -14.22 2.22 -1.90
CA PRO A 113 -14.46 3.65 -1.90
C PRO A 113 -15.68 3.98 -2.77
N THR A 114 -16.51 4.90 -2.32
CA THR A 114 -17.63 5.38 -3.11
C THR A 114 -17.08 6.11 -4.34
N SER A 115 -17.44 5.61 -5.53
CA SER A 115 -17.04 6.27 -6.77
C SER A 115 -17.74 7.63 -6.89
N PRO A 116 -17.04 8.68 -7.33
CA PRO A 116 -17.65 9.98 -7.57
C PRO A 116 -18.68 9.87 -8.71
N ALA A 117 -19.70 10.73 -8.66
CA ALA A 117 -20.67 10.85 -9.75
C ALA A 117 -19.95 11.19 -11.07
N ASP A 118 -20.40 10.60 -12.18
CA ASP A 118 -19.85 10.95 -13.48
C ASP A 118 -20.20 12.41 -13.81
N SER A 119 -19.18 13.20 -14.04
CA SER A 119 -19.33 14.62 -14.39
C SER A 119 -19.79 14.88 -15.82
N GLY A 120 -19.88 13.83 -16.66
CA GLY A 120 -20.12 13.96 -18.10
C GLY A 120 -18.98 14.63 -18.90
N LYS A 121 -17.93 15.11 -18.22
CA LYS A 121 -16.77 15.75 -18.86
C LYS A 121 -15.84 14.72 -19.48
N GLY A 122 -15.09 15.13 -20.49
CA GLY A 122 -14.00 14.33 -21.07
C GLY A 122 -12.98 13.88 -20.01
N PHE A 123 -12.17 12.91 -20.35
CA PHE A 123 -11.09 12.41 -19.51
C PHE A 123 -9.77 13.08 -19.85
N SER A 124 -8.95 13.39 -18.85
CA SER A 124 -7.58 13.81 -19.06
C SER A 124 -6.73 12.66 -19.60
N LEU A 125 -5.52 12.97 -20.15
CA LEU A 125 -4.61 11.95 -20.64
C LEU A 125 -4.26 10.94 -19.54
N ALA A 126 -3.91 11.40 -18.35
CA ALA A 126 -3.60 10.52 -17.21
C ALA A 126 -4.77 9.59 -16.85
N GLN A 127 -6.00 10.11 -16.82
CA GLN A 127 -7.18 9.28 -16.56
C GLN A 127 -7.39 8.20 -17.62
N LYS A 128 -7.13 8.51 -18.89
CA LYS A 128 -7.20 7.55 -20.01
C LYS A 128 -6.11 6.50 -19.93
N MET A 129 -4.89 6.89 -19.55
CA MET A 129 -3.77 5.96 -19.35
C MET A 129 -4.10 4.94 -18.25
N VAL A 130 -4.61 5.40 -17.10
CA VAL A 130 -5.08 4.51 -16.03
C VAL A 130 -6.24 3.66 -16.50
N GLY A 131 -7.20 4.22 -17.25
CA GLY A 131 -8.30 3.46 -17.84
C GLY A 131 -7.83 2.32 -18.76
N ARG A 132 -6.86 2.59 -19.62
CA ARG A 132 -6.24 1.57 -20.47
C ARG A 132 -5.57 0.47 -19.63
N ALA A 133 -4.84 0.85 -18.58
CA ALA A 133 -4.21 -0.11 -17.68
C ALA A 133 -5.24 -0.97 -16.92
N CYS A 134 -6.46 -0.46 -16.71
CA CYS A 134 -7.59 -1.20 -16.16
C CYS A 134 -8.39 -2.00 -17.20
N GLY A 135 -7.96 -2.00 -18.47
CA GLY A 135 -8.68 -2.71 -19.56
C GLY A 135 -9.97 -2.03 -20.03
N LEU A 136 -10.16 -0.74 -19.74
CA LEU A 136 -11.31 0.01 -20.22
C LEU A 136 -11.22 0.27 -21.75
N PRO A 137 -12.37 0.43 -22.44
CA PRO A 137 -12.39 0.77 -23.85
C PRO A 137 -11.61 2.07 -24.17
N GLU A 138 -11.13 2.17 -25.41
CA GLU A 138 -10.40 3.35 -25.87
C GLU A 138 -11.17 4.65 -25.60
N GLY A 139 -10.46 5.68 -25.17
CA GLY A 139 -11.03 6.99 -24.84
C GLY A 139 -11.71 7.06 -23.47
N LYS A 140 -11.96 5.94 -22.80
CA LYS A 140 -12.47 5.89 -21.43
C LYS A 140 -11.33 6.04 -20.42
N GLY A 141 -11.65 6.59 -19.26
CA GLY A 141 -10.67 6.84 -18.21
C GLY A 141 -11.26 6.61 -16.82
N VAL A 142 -10.39 6.62 -15.82
CA VAL A 142 -10.77 6.49 -14.41
C VAL A 142 -10.78 7.87 -13.76
N ARG A 143 -11.87 8.24 -13.11
CA ARG A 143 -11.98 9.50 -12.36
C ARG A 143 -11.14 9.44 -11.07
N PRO A 144 -10.63 10.59 -10.58
CA PRO A 144 -10.04 10.64 -9.24
C PRO A 144 -11.00 10.09 -8.18
N ASN A 145 -10.46 9.48 -7.15
CA ASN A 145 -11.21 8.84 -6.06
C ASN A 145 -12.09 7.64 -6.48
N THR A 146 -11.88 7.11 -7.68
CA THR A 146 -12.52 5.84 -8.10
C THR A 146 -11.55 4.69 -7.79
N TYR A 147 -12.02 3.66 -7.11
CA TYR A 147 -11.26 2.41 -6.95
C TYR A 147 -11.00 1.77 -8.31
N CYS A 148 -9.76 1.37 -8.56
CA CYS A 148 -9.39 0.68 -9.79
C CYS A 148 -8.16 -0.21 -9.55
N GLU A 149 -7.99 -1.21 -10.40
CA GLU A 149 -6.87 -2.15 -10.37
C GLU A 149 -6.11 -2.08 -11.71
N PRO A 150 -5.25 -1.07 -11.90
CA PRO A 150 -4.48 -0.93 -13.12
C PRO A 150 -3.36 -1.97 -13.19
N ARG A 151 -3.15 -2.58 -14.36
CA ARG A 151 -1.98 -3.40 -14.61
C ARG A 151 -0.73 -2.51 -14.63
N MET A 152 0.23 -2.80 -13.76
CA MET A 152 1.54 -2.13 -13.76
C MET A 152 2.44 -2.78 -14.81
N THR A 153 3.00 -1.96 -15.71
CA THR A 153 3.93 -2.42 -16.75
C THR A 153 5.35 -2.41 -16.23
N SER A 154 5.69 -1.43 -15.39
CA SER A 154 7.01 -1.32 -14.77
C SER A 154 6.92 -1.09 -13.27
N VAL A 155 7.84 -1.72 -12.55
CA VAL A 155 7.95 -1.62 -11.09
C VAL A 155 9.41 -1.30 -10.74
N GLY A 156 9.61 -0.21 -10.00
CA GLY A 156 10.90 0.14 -9.43
C GLY A 156 10.92 -0.09 -7.94
N SER A 157 11.94 -0.75 -7.44
CA SER A 157 12.20 -0.96 -6.02
C SER A 157 13.57 -0.43 -5.65
N GLN A 158 13.71 0.04 -4.44
CA GLN A 158 14.98 0.54 -3.90
C GLN A 158 15.34 -0.17 -2.59
N ASP A 159 16.58 0.03 -2.17
CA ASP A 159 17.16 -0.63 -1.01
C ASP A 159 16.48 -0.31 0.33
N THR A 160 15.79 0.82 0.45
CA THR A 160 15.01 1.16 1.65
C THR A 160 13.68 0.42 1.74
N THR A 161 13.12 -0.02 0.62
CA THR A 161 11.85 -0.76 0.56
C THR A 161 12.01 -2.23 0.16
N GLY A 162 13.11 -2.58 -0.50
CA GLY A 162 13.38 -3.93 -1.02
C GLY A 162 13.28 -5.06 0.01
N PRO A 163 13.85 -4.94 1.22
CA PRO A 163 13.74 -5.99 2.23
C PRO A 163 12.31 -6.27 2.67
N MET A 164 11.51 -5.22 2.84
CA MET A 164 10.10 -5.32 3.23
C MET A 164 9.28 -5.98 2.11
N THR A 165 9.46 -5.53 0.88
CA THR A 165 8.83 -6.12 -0.30
C THR A 165 9.24 -7.58 -0.49
N ARG A 166 10.51 -7.94 -0.26
CA ARG A 166 11.00 -9.32 -0.33
C ARG A 166 10.26 -10.22 0.65
N ASP A 167 10.09 -9.78 1.88
CA ASP A 167 9.47 -10.59 2.92
C ASP A 167 7.96 -10.77 2.64
N GLU A 168 7.28 -9.73 2.20
CA GLU A 168 5.90 -9.81 1.75
C GLU A 168 5.72 -10.74 0.54
N LEU A 169 6.60 -10.67 -0.45
CA LEU A 169 6.56 -11.57 -1.61
C LEU A 169 6.85 -13.03 -1.25
N LYS A 170 7.67 -13.27 -0.21
CA LYS A 170 7.87 -14.62 0.33
C LYS A 170 6.61 -15.14 1.01
N ASP A 171 5.95 -14.31 1.81
CA ASP A 171 4.69 -14.66 2.48
C ASP A 171 3.58 -14.97 1.46
N LEU A 172 3.62 -14.31 0.30
CA LEU A 172 2.73 -14.56 -0.84
C LEU A 172 3.12 -15.76 -1.70
N ALA A 173 4.21 -16.46 -1.39
CA ALA A 173 4.78 -17.51 -2.24
C ALA A 173 4.99 -17.05 -3.70
N CYS A 174 5.40 -15.80 -3.89
CA CYS A 174 5.65 -15.24 -5.22
C CYS A 174 6.77 -15.98 -5.93
N LEU A 175 6.45 -16.66 -7.02
CA LEU A 175 7.40 -17.43 -7.85
C LEU A 175 7.94 -16.61 -9.02
N GLY A 176 7.29 -15.51 -9.39
CA GLY A 176 7.70 -14.66 -10.51
C GLY A 176 6.89 -13.37 -10.57
N PHE A 177 7.43 -12.39 -11.26
CA PHE A 177 6.79 -11.10 -11.50
C PHE A 177 5.92 -11.13 -12.77
N SER A 178 4.78 -10.45 -12.72
CA SER A 178 3.88 -10.31 -13.87
C SER A 178 4.05 -8.98 -14.62
N ALA A 179 4.77 -8.02 -14.05
CA ALA A 179 5.10 -6.77 -14.73
C ALA A 179 6.18 -7.01 -15.80
N ASP A 180 6.13 -6.27 -16.90
CA ASP A 180 7.08 -6.43 -18.02
C ASP A 180 8.51 -6.02 -17.63
N LEU A 181 8.63 -5.09 -16.68
CA LEU A 181 9.90 -4.65 -16.10
C LEU A 181 9.78 -4.53 -14.58
N VAL A 182 10.56 -5.30 -13.86
CA VAL A 182 10.79 -5.10 -12.41
C VAL A 182 12.27 -4.82 -12.19
N MET A 183 12.59 -3.71 -11.56
CA MET A 183 13.96 -3.27 -11.34
C MET A 183 14.20 -2.92 -9.87
N GLN A 184 15.29 -3.46 -9.31
CA GLN A 184 15.80 -3.17 -7.98
C GLN A 184 17.06 -2.33 -8.06
N SER A 185 17.19 -1.31 -7.22
CA SER A 185 18.43 -0.54 -7.06
C SER A 185 18.86 -0.40 -5.60
N PHE A 186 20.10 0.06 -5.39
CA PHE A 186 20.72 0.27 -4.09
C PHE A 186 21.23 1.71 -3.97
N CYS A 187 20.32 2.68 -4.12
CA CYS A 187 20.68 4.07 -4.24
C CYS A 187 20.85 4.81 -2.89
N HIS A 188 20.33 4.28 -1.79
CA HIS A 188 20.38 4.94 -0.48
C HIS A 188 21.49 4.38 0.43
N THR A 189 21.83 3.13 0.31
CA THR A 189 22.76 2.42 1.20
C THR A 189 24.13 2.13 0.55
N ALA A 190 24.33 2.53 -0.71
CA ALA A 190 25.55 2.20 -1.46
C ALA A 190 26.81 2.85 -0.92
N ALA A 191 26.73 4.13 -0.51
CA ALA A 191 27.91 4.91 -0.13
C ALA A 191 28.42 4.59 1.29
N TYR A 192 27.52 4.38 2.23
CA TYR A 192 27.84 4.14 3.65
C TYR A 192 26.99 2.99 4.22
N PRO A 193 27.19 1.75 3.73
CA PRO A 193 26.36 0.63 4.14
C PRO A 193 26.63 0.22 5.59
N LYS A 194 25.57 -0.08 6.33
CA LYS A 194 25.65 -0.77 7.62
C LYS A 194 25.77 -2.29 7.37
N PRO A 195 26.17 -3.09 8.36
CA PRO A 195 26.25 -4.56 8.19
C PRO A 195 24.96 -5.19 7.66
N VAL A 196 23.80 -4.70 8.07
CA VAL A 196 22.49 -5.16 7.57
C VAL A 196 22.30 -4.83 6.09
N ASP A 197 22.78 -3.68 5.64
CA ASP A 197 22.71 -3.26 4.23
C ASP A 197 23.62 -4.13 3.36
N VAL A 198 24.84 -4.43 3.83
CA VAL A 198 25.75 -5.33 3.12
C VAL A 198 25.13 -6.71 2.91
N LYS A 199 24.47 -7.26 3.94
CA LYS A 199 23.73 -8.52 3.80
C LYS A 199 22.64 -8.42 2.73
N MET A 200 21.87 -7.34 2.75
CA MET A 200 20.83 -7.08 1.75
C MET A 200 21.42 -6.94 0.34
N HIS A 201 22.56 -6.27 0.18
CA HIS A 201 23.24 -6.12 -1.10
C HIS A 201 23.63 -7.47 -1.73
N HIS A 202 23.86 -8.50 -0.92
CA HIS A 202 24.14 -9.85 -1.39
C HIS A 202 22.89 -10.68 -1.65
N GLU A 203 21.87 -10.58 -0.81
CA GLU A 203 20.69 -11.47 -0.87
C GLU A 203 19.60 -10.99 -1.84
N LEU A 204 19.38 -9.67 -1.91
CA LEU A 204 18.25 -9.12 -2.68
C LEU A 204 18.42 -9.27 -4.20
N PRO A 205 19.62 -9.14 -4.80
CA PRO A 205 19.81 -9.34 -6.23
C PRO A 205 19.35 -10.72 -6.72
N ASP A 206 19.74 -11.78 -6.02
CA ASP A 206 19.36 -13.14 -6.38
C ASP A 206 17.86 -13.37 -6.22
N PHE A 207 17.27 -12.80 -5.17
CA PHE A 207 15.82 -12.87 -4.96
C PHE A 207 15.03 -12.23 -6.12
N ILE A 208 15.47 -11.07 -6.59
CA ILE A 208 14.82 -10.34 -7.69
C ILE A 208 15.06 -11.08 -9.03
N SER A 209 16.31 -11.48 -9.31
CA SER A 209 16.70 -12.08 -10.59
C SER A 209 16.05 -13.46 -10.79
N THR A 210 15.94 -14.27 -9.76
CA THR A 210 15.28 -15.59 -9.82
C THR A 210 13.78 -15.50 -10.07
N ARG A 211 13.18 -14.30 -9.96
CA ARG A 211 11.75 -14.04 -10.22
C ARG A 211 11.51 -13.27 -11.50
N GLY A 212 12.54 -13.13 -12.35
CA GLY A 212 12.44 -12.45 -13.65
C GLY A 212 12.62 -10.93 -13.57
N GLY A 213 13.09 -10.39 -12.45
CA GLY A 213 13.43 -8.97 -12.33
C GLY A 213 14.90 -8.68 -12.64
N ILE A 214 15.24 -7.42 -12.73
CA ILE A 214 16.59 -6.91 -12.93
C ILE A 214 17.08 -6.27 -11.64
N SER A 215 18.24 -6.66 -11.15
CA SER A 215 18.88 -5.99 -10.03
C SER A 215 20.10 -5.21 -10.48
N LEU A 216 20.13 -3.93 -10.15
CA LEU A 216 21.34 -3.10 -10.23
C LEU A 216 22.27 -3.47 -9.06
N ARG A 217 23.53 -3.06 -9.18
CA ARG A 217 24.52 -3.22 -8.09
C ARG A 217 24.57 -1.94 -7.25
N PRO A 218 25.04 -2.02 -6.01
CA PRO A 218 25.39 -0.83 -5.26
C PRO A 218 26.36 0.07 -6.05
N GLY A 219 25.99 1.34 -6.25
CA GLY A 219 26.75 2.30 -7.03
C GLY A 219 26.35 2.43 -8.51
N ASP A 220 25.51 1.57 -9.07
CA ASP A 220 25.07 1.67 -10.48
C ASP A 220 24.12 2.86 -10.73
N GLY A 221 23.63 3.50 -9.69
CA GLY A 221 22.84 4.73 -9.79
C GLY A 221 21.48 4.67 -9.12
N VAL A 222 20.74 5.76 -9.25
CA VAL A 222 19.45 5.99 -8.62
C VAL A 222 18.34 5.35 -9.45
N ILE A 223 17.41 4.65 -8.79
CA ILE A 223 16.30 3.96 -9.46
C ILE A 223 15.47 4.88 -10.37
N HIS A 224 15.21 6.11 -9.93
CA HIS A 224 14.45 7.09 -10.72
C HIS A 224 15.13 7.39 -12.07
N SER A 225 16.46 7.55 -12.08
CA SER A 225 17.21 7.82 -13.31
C SER A 225 17.16 6.64 -14.28
N TRP A 226 17.20 5.43 -13.79
CA TRP A 226 17.08 4.22 -14.61
C TRP A 226 15.67 4.04 -15.14
N LEU A 227 14.65 4.15 -14.32
CA LEU A 227 13.26 4.01 -14.74
C LEU A 227 12.90 5.06 -15.79
N ASN A 228 13.27 6.33 -15.58
CA ASN A 228 13.00 7.40 -16.56
C ASN A 228 13.58 7.14 -17.95
N ARG A 229 14.62 6.31 -18.07
CA ARG A 229 15.20 5.92 -19.35
C ARG A 229 14.54 4.70 -19.99
N LEU A 230 13.84 3.91 -19.19
CA LEU A 230 13.27 2.62 -19.60
C LEU A 230 11.74 2.66 -19.68
N LEU A 231 11.11 3.69 -19.12
CA LEU A 231 9.66 3.87 -19.22
C LEU A 231 9.28 4.23 -20.65
N LEU A 232 8.30 3.50 -21.18
CA LEU A 232 7.69 3.80 -22.45
C LEU A 232 6.54 4.81 -22.25
N PRO A 233 6.21 5.62 -23.27
CA PRO A 233 4.98 6.41 -23.25
C PRO A 233 3.74 5.55 -23.07
N ASP A 234 2.69 6.12 -22.52
CA ASP A 234 1.36 5.49 -22.38
C ASP A 234 1.30 4.22 -21.51
N ILE A 235 2.24 4.02 -20.60
CA ILE A 235 2.20 2.95 -19.62
C ILE A 235 1.99 3.49 -18.21
N VAL A 236 1.59 2.61 -17.30
CA VAL A 236 1.49 2.88 -15.86
C VAL A 236 2.53 2.04 -15.15
N GLY A 237 3.32 2.71 -14.33
CA GLY A 237 4.33 2.08 -13.49
C GLY A 237 4.20 2.52 -12.03
N THR A 238 4.84 1.79 -11.14
CA THR A 238 4.99 2.14 -9.74
C THR A 238 6.44 2.08 -9.32
N GLY A 239 6.82 2.90 -8.38
CA GLY A 239 8.16 2.91 -7.79
C GLY A 239 8.07 3.07 -6.29
N GLY A 240 8.83 2.28 -5.55
CA GLY A 240 9.05 2.50 -4.13
C GLY A 240 9.98 3.70 -3.95
N ALA A 241 9.54 4.73 -3.26
CA ALA A 241 10.33 5.91 -2.92
C ALA A 241 10.39 6.09 -1.40
#